data_d13b54486705f64c234dcb094fdbffc0
#
_entry.id   d13b54486705f64c234dcb094fdbffc0
#
_cell.length_a   1.000
_cell.length_b   1.000
_cell.length_c   1.000
_cell.angle_alpha   90.00
_cell.angle_beta   90.00
_cell.angle_gamma   90.00
#
_symmetry.space_group_name_H-M   'P 1'
#
loop_
_entity.id
_entity.type
_entity.pdbx_description
1 polymer ?
#
loop_
_entity_poly.entity_id
_entity_poly.type
_entity_poly.pdbx_seq_one_letter_code
_entity_poly.pdbx_strand_id
1 'polypeptide(L)'
;MQFEKTPGWLDWFSGPSTPRFKLPAGAVDAHCHVFGPGAEFPYAPERKYTPCDASKDQLFALRDHLGFARNVIVQATCHGSDNRAMVDALQHSKGMARGVATVKRSVSDAELQAMHDAGVRGVRFNFVKRLVDFTPKDELMEIAARIAHWGWHVVIYFEAVDLPELWDFFTKLPTTVVVDHMGRPDVSKPLDGPEFALFERFMSEHENVWSKVSCPERLSVNGPKALNGEQNAYQDVIPFARRIVERFSNRVLWGTDWPHPNLKDHMPDDGLLVDYIAHIATTPELQKMLLVDNPTRLYWPELVKN
;
A
#
# COMPACT_ATOMS: atom_id res chain seq x y z
N MET A 1 -2.13 27.16 9.16
CA MET A 1 -3.25 27.26 8.18
C MET A 1 -4.16 26.08 8.47
N GLN A 2 -5.46 26.31 8.67
CA GLN A 2 -6.41 25.21 8.89
C GLN A 2 -6.86 24.72 7.53
N PHE A 3 -6.67 23.42 7.25
CA PHE A 3 -7.13 22.79 6.01
C PHE A 3 -8.53 22.23 6.22
N GLU A 4 -9.42 22.53 5.29
CA GLU A 4 -10.77 21.99 5.29
C GLU A 4 -10.80 20.69 4.45
N LYS A 5 -11.34 19.62 5.04
CA LYS A 5 -11.49 18.32 4.37
C LYS A 5 -12.39 18.45 3.15
N THR A 6 -12.06 17.77 2.07
CA THR A 6 -12.91 17.72 0.88
C THR A 6 -14.30 17.20 1.23
N PRO A 7 -15.39 17.92 0.88
CA PRO A 7 -16.75 17.51 1.23
C PRO A 7 -17.12 16.13 0.70
N GLY A 8 -17.90 15.38 1.49
CA GLY A 8 -18.42 14.06 1.12
C GLY A 8 -17.44 12.90 1.35
N TRP A 9 -16.20 13.14 1.75
CA TRP A 9 -15.27 12.09 2.15
C TRP A 9 -15.49 11.72 3.62
N LEU A 10 -15.48 10.41 3.90
CA LEU A 10 -15.61 9.91 5.26
C LEU A 10 -14.30 10.08 6.04
N ASP A 11 -14.41 10.24 7.36
CA ASP A 11 -13.29 10.12 8.27
C ASP A 11 -12.98 8.63 8.50
N TRP A 12 -11.74 8.31 8.85
CA TRP A 12 -11.37 6.95 9.21
C TRP A 12 -12.16 6.45 10.43
N PHE A 13 -12.35 5.15 10.53
CA PHE A 13 -13.15 4.54 11.59
C PHE A 13 -12.34 4.48 12.90
N SER A 14 -12.75 5.26 13.89
CA SER A 14 -12.01 5.45 15.14
C SER A 14 -12.24 4.36 16.20
N GLY A 15 -13.16 3.42 15.94
CA GLY A 15 -13.51 2.35 16.88
C GLY A 15 -13.33 0.95 16.29
N PRO A 16 -12.14 0.58 15.78
CA PRO A 16 -11.93 -0.70 15.12
C PRO A 16 -12.21 -1.86 16.07
N SER A 17 -12.85 -2.89 15.55
CA SER A 17 -13.10 -4.13 16.29
C SER A 17 -11.78 -4.86 16.61
N THR A 18 -11.78 -5.67 17.65
CA THR A 18 -10.66 -6.56 17.93
C THR A 18 -10.67 -7.73 16.96
N PRO A 19 -9.60 -7.96 16.18
CA PRO A 19 -9.55 -9.07 15.24
C PRO A 19 -9.70 -10.43 15.92
N ARG A 20 -10.44 -11.32 15.29
CA ARG A 20 -10.50 -12.74 15.68
C ARG A 20 -9.31 -13.52 15.12
N PHE A 21 -8.90 -13.17 13.91
CA PHE A 21 -7.69 -13.72 13.31
C PHE A 21 -6.45 -13.30 14.10
N LYS A 22 -5.64 -14.28 14.49
CA LYS A 22 -4.40 -14.02 15.23
C LYS A 22 -3.23 -13.90 14.28
N LEU A 23 -2.69 -12.71 14.22
CA LEU A 23 -1.52 -12.41 13.40
C LEU A 23 -0.31 -13.25 13.84
N PRO A 24 0.50 -13.77 12.91
CA PRO A 24 1.78 -14.40 13.26
C PRO A 24 2.72 -13.36 13.89
N ALA A 25 3.56 -13.83 14.81
CA ALA A 25 4.53 -12.97 15.49
C ALA A 25 5.45 -12.28 14.48
N GLY A 26 5.62 -10.97 14.63
CA GLY A 26 6.40 -10.15 13.70
C GLY A 26 5.65 -9.67 12.48
N ALA A 27 4.33 -9.84 12.43
CA ALA A 27 3.48 -9.38 11.31
C ALA A 27 3.67 -7.89 11.01
N VAL A 28 3.65 -7.57 9.73
CA VAL A 28 3.84 -6.22 9.18
C VAL A 28 2.57 -5.79 8.45
N ASP A 29 2.04 -4.63 8.79
CA ASP A 29 1.13 -3.89 7.94
C ASP A 29 1.96 -3.20 6.84
N ALA A 30 1.99 -3.77 5.64
CA ALA A 30 2.88 -3.34 4.57
C ALA A 30 2.29 -2.23 3.67
N HIS A 31 1.17 -1.61 4.07
CA HIS A 31 0.62 -0.45 3.39
C HIS A 31 -0.34 0.33 4.31
N CYS A 32 0.14 1.44 4.81
CA CYS A 32 -0.67 2.43 5.52
C CYS A 32 -0.15 3.84 5.23
N HIS A 33 -0.85 4.85 5.73
CA HIS A 33 -0.49 6.25 5.51
C HIS A 33 -0.49 7.03 6.82
N VAL A 34 0.13 8.23 6.80
CA VAL A 34 -0.08 9.30 7.77
C VAL A 34 -0.53 10.55 7.03
N PHE A 35 -1.50 11.25 7.57
CA PHE A 35 -2.01 12.51 7.01
C PHE A 35 -1.87 13.61 8.04
N GLY A 36 -1.01 14.57 7.76
CA GLY A 36 -0.81 15.71 8.64
C GLY A 36 -0.18 15.37 10.00
N PRO A 37 -0.57 16.08 11.07
CA PRO A 37 -1.59 17.15 11.07
C PRO A 37 -1.27 18.28 10.10
N GLY A 38 -2.27 18.76 9.35
CA GLY A 38 -2.07 19.77 8.32
C GLY A 38 -1.52 21.10 8.86
N ALA A 39 -1.69 21.37 10.15
CA ALA A 39 -1.11 22.52 10.81
C ALA A 39 0.42 22.44 10.94
N GLU A 40 0.97 21.24 11.08
CA GLU A 40 2.40 20.94 11.24
C GLU A 40 3.04 20.51 9.92
N PHE A 41 2.35 19.61 9.19
CA PHE A 41 2.77 19.07 7.89
C PHE A 41 1.74 19.48 6.83
N PRO A 42 1.90 20.64 6.18
CA PRO A 42 0.95 21.14 5.21
C PRO A 42 0.70 20.18 4.06
N TYR A 43 -0.56 20.12 3.61
CA TYR A 43 -0.92 19.39 2.42
C TYR A 43 -0.47 20.14 1.15
N ALA A 44 -0.06 19.39 0.14
CA ALA A 44 0.45 19.95 -1.11
C ALA A 44 -0.57 20.86 -1.81
N PRO A 45 -0.16 22.00 -2.37
CA PRO A 45 -1.08 22.90 -3.05
C PRO A 45 -1.71 22.27 -4.30
N GLU A 46 -1.00 21.36 -4.98
CA GLU A 46 -1.45 20.66 -6.19
C GLU A 46 -2.32 19.42 -5.91
N ARG A 47 -2.58 19.10 -4.64
CA ARG A 47 -3.38 17.92 -4.26
C ARG A 47 -4.76 17.92 -4.90
N LYS A 48 -5.26 16.74 -5.21
CA LYS A 48 -6.61 16.58 -5.78
C LYS A 48 -7.69 16.39 -4.70
N TYR A 49 -7.31 16.20 -3.44
CA TYR A 49 -8.20 16.08 -2.29
C TYR A 49 -7.50 16.53 -1.01
N THR A 50 -8.27 16.98 -0.04
CA THR A 50 -7.82 17.22 1.33
C THR A 50 -8.45 16.17 2.24
N PRO A 51 -7.66 15.28 2.88
CA PRO A 51 -8.17 14.27 3.81
C PRO A 51 -8.49 14.90 5.17
N CYS A 52 -9.06 14.10 6.09
CA CYS A 52 -8.95 14.38 7.53
C CYS A 52 -7.50 14.15 7.99
N ASP A 53 -7.12 14.80 9.09
CA ASP A 53 -5.87 14.47 9.74
C ASP A 53 -5.90 13.04 10.29
N ALA A 54 -4.78 12.32 10.12
CA ALA A 54 -4.57 10.97 10.60
C ALA A 54 -3.09 10.81 10.96
N SER A 55 -2.78 11.07 12.24
CA SER A 55 -1.41 11.24 12.72
C SER A 55 -0.67 9.92 12.91
N LYS A 56 0.66 10.01 13.05
CA LYS A 56 1.51 8.87 13.43
C LYS A 56 1.06 8.20 14.73
N ASP A 57 0.62 8.97 15.73
CA ASP A 57 0.20 8.41 17.01
C ASP A 57 -1.07 7.58 16.88
N GLN A 58 -2.00 8.02 16.03
CA GLN A 58 -3.22 7.27 15.70
C GLN A 58 -2.89 6.00 14.93
N LEU A 59 -1.98 6.07 13.95
CA LEU A 59 -1.51 4.89 13.20
C LEU A 59 -0.87 3.86 14.14
N PHE A 60 0.00 4.29 15.04
CA PHE A 60 0.70 3.36 15.94
C PHE A 60 -0.24 2.77 16.99
N ALA A 61 -1.22 3.53 17.47
CA ALA A 61 -2.26 3.01 18.34
C ALA A 61 -3.11 1.94 17.64
N LEU A 62 -3.47 2.16 16.36
CA LEU A 62 -4.17 1.16 15.54
C LEU A 62 -3.30 -0.09 15.33
N ARG A 63 -2.02 0.08 14.96
CA ARG A 63 -1.07 -1.03 14.81
C ARG A 63 -1.07 -1.93 16.05
N ASP A 64 -0.93 -1.32 17.21
CA ASP A 64 -0.85 -2.04 18.49
C ASP A 64 -2.19 -2.72 18.83
N HIS A 65 -3.32 -2.07 18.56
CA HIS A 65 -4.66 -2.63 18.71
C HIS A 65 -4.89 -3.86 17.83
N LEU A 66 -4.49 -3.78 16.56
CA LEU A 66 -4.64 -4.88 15.59
C LEU A 66 -3.63 -6.02 15.83
N GLY A 67 -2.52 -5.75 16.51
CA GLY A 67 -1.48 -6.73 16.85
C GLY A 67 -0.35 -6.84 15.83
N PHE A 68 -0.18 -5.87 14.93
CA PHE A 68 0.99 -5.80 14.05
C PHE A 68 2.23 -5.36 14.83
N ALA A 69 3.37 -5.91 14.46
CA ALA A 69 4.66 -5.52 15.04
C ALA A 69 5.24 -4.28 14.36
N ARG A 70 4.98 -4.11 13.07
CA ARG A 70 5.65 -3.11 12.21
C ARG A 70 4.70 -2.54 11.15
N ASN A 71 5.05 -1.36 10.62
CA ASN A 71 4.31 -0.70 9.55
C ASN A 71 5.20 -0.36 8.33
N VAL A 72 4.61 -0.32 7.14
CA VAL A 72 5.19 0.38 5.99
C VAL A 72 4.30 1.57 5.65
N ILE A 73 4.84 2.76 5.88
CA ILE A 73 4.13 4.02 5.64
C ILE A 73 4.41 4.47 4.21
N VAL A 74 3.36 4.51 3.40
CA VAL A 74 3.43 4.95 2.01
C VAL A 74 3.05 6.42 1.93
N GLN A 75 3.85 7.21 1.21
CA GLN A 75 3.55 8.63 1.00
C GLN A 75 2.18 8.81 0.37
N ALA A 76 1.35 9.63 1.00
CA ALA A 76 0.03 9.95 0.52
C ALA A 76 0.07 11.07 -0.54
N THR A 77 -0.76 10.95 -1.57
CA THR A 77 -0.80 11.94 -2.68
C THR A 77 -1.19 13.34 -2.23
N CYS A 78 -1.93 13.48 -1.13
CA CYS A 78 -2.28 14.78 -0.56
C CYS A 78 -1.08 15.58 -0.04
N HIS A 79 0.03 14.93 0.30
CA HIS A 79 1.29 15.57 0.66
C HIS A 79 2.24 15.77 -0.53
N GLY A 80 1.90 15.24 -1.72
CA GLY A 80 2.77 15.34 -2.89
C GLY A 80 4.17 14.76 -2.61
N SER A 81 5.20 15.51 -2.93
CA SER A 81 6.61 15.13 -2.66
C SER A 81 7.15 15.68 -1.33
N ASP A 82 6.31 16.25 -0.48
CA ASP A 82 6.72 16.63 0.88
C ASP A 82 6.59 15.42 1.82
N ASN A 83 7.68 14.70 2.01
CA ASN A 83 7.72 13.46 2.78
C ASN A 83 7.87 13.70 4.31
N ARG A 84 7.84 14.94 4.80
CA ARG A 84 8.16 15.25 6.21
C ARG A 84 7.26 14.54 7.21
N ALA A 85 5.95 14.45 6.96
CA ALA A 85 5.02 13.75 7.86
C ALA A 85 5.37 12.26 7.97
N MET A 86 5.70 11.61 6.85
CA MET A 86 6.13 10.22 6.84
C MET A 86 7.49 10.06 7.53
N VAL A 87 8.48 10.88 7.21
CA VAL A 87 9.83 10.81 7.81
C VAL A 87 9.79 11.00 9.32
N ASP A 88 8.99 11.94 9.80
CA ASP A 88 8.77 12.16 11.24
C ASP A 88 8.18 10.89 11.91
N ALA A 89 7.19 10.26 11.27
CA ALA A 89 6.64 8.99 11.76
C ALA A 89 7.69 7.86 11.78
N LEU A 90 8.54 7.76 10.75
CA LEU A 90 9.62 6.76 10.70
C LEU A 90 10.60 6.96 11.87
N GLN A 91 11.05 8.18 12.11
CA GLN A 91 11.96 8.51 13.21
C GLN A 91 11.34 8.20 14.57
N HIS A 92 10.05 8.56 14.75
CA HIS A 92 9.31 8.27 15.98
C HIS A 92 9.14 6.77 16.22
N SER A 93 9.06 5.96 15.16
CA SER A 93 8.85 4.51 15.24
C SER A 93 10.04 3.72 15.80
N LYS A 94 11.22 4.33 15.92
CA LYS A 94 12.45 3.68 16.39
C LYS A 94 12.80 2.39 15.62
N GLY A 95 12.61 2.42 14.30
CA GLY A 95 12.90 1.30 13.41
C GLY A 95 11.75 0.31 13.19
N MET A 96 10.63 0.49 13.89
CA MET A 96 9.43 -0.34 13.71
C MET A 96 8.59 0.06 12.49
N ALA A 97 8.96 1.11 11.79
CA ALA A 97 8.34 1.47 10.51
C ALA A 97 9.40 1.65 9.41
N ARG A 98 8.98 1.42 8.17
CA ARG A 98 9.71 1.76 6.95
C ARG A 98 8.84 2.62 6.05
N GLY A 99 9.46 3.34 5.10
CA GLY A 99 8.78 4.30 4.26
C GLY A 99 8.87 4.00 2.77
N VAL A 100 7.85 4.44 2.04
CA VAL A 100 7.84 4.54 0.59
C VAL A 100 7.53 5.99 0.24
N ALA A 101 8.51 6.70 -0.32
CA ALA A 101 8.46 8.14 -0.58
C ALA A 101 7.85 8.47 -1.94
N THR A 102 7.48 9.72 -2.14
CA THR A 102 7.27 10.31 -3.47
C THR A 102 8.33 11.40 -3.67
N VAL A 103 9.11 11.30 -4.71
CA VAL A 103 10.19 12.25 -4.99
C VAL A 103 10.06 12.84 -6.40
N LYS A 104 10.57 14.04 -6.57
CA LYS A 104 10.72 14.68 -7.88
C LYS A 104 12.11 14.35 -8.46
N ARG A 105 12.25 14.52 -9.77
CA ARG A 105 13.56 14.40 -10.48
C ARG A 105 14.66 15.25 -9.83
N SER A 106 14.28 16.42 -9.28
CA SER A 106 15.20 17.35 -8.64
C SER A 106 15.66 16.95 -7.24
N VAL A 107 15.21 15.82 -6.68
CA VAL A 107 15.65 15.35 -5.36
C VAL A 107 17.16 15.20 -5.34
N SER A 108 17.82 15.74 -4.32
CA SER A 108 19.28 15.60 -4.17
C SER A 108 19.67 14.25 -3.57
N ASP A 109 20.93 13.84 -3.76
CA ASP A 109 21.45 12.61 -3.14
C ASP A 109 21.52 12.74 -1.61
N ALA A 110 21.73 13.97 -1.10
CA ALA A 110 21.68 14.21 0.34
C ALA A 110 20.28 14.01 0.93
N GLU A 111 19.22 14.39 0.19
CA GLU A 111 17.85 14.13 0.61
C GLU A 111 17.52 12.63 0.53
N LEU A 112 17.98 11.92 -0.51
CA LEU A 112 17.84 10.46 -0.62
C LEU A 112 18.55 9.75 0.54
N GLN A 113 19.78 10.18 0.89
CA GLN A 113 20.52 9.65 2.04
C GLN A 113 19.75 9.87 3.35
N ALA A 114 19.28 11.08 3.59
CA ALA A 114 18.53 11.39 4.81
C ALA A 114 17.25 10.56 4.94
N MET A 115 16.53 10.35 3.83
CA MET A 115 15.36 9.48 3.80
C MET A 115 15.74 8.00 4.01
N HIS A 116 16.84 7.53 3.43
CA HIS A 116 17.34 6.16 3.65
C HIS A 116 17.66 5.91 5.12
N ASP A 117 18.37 6.84 5.75
CA ASP A 117 18.75 6.77 7.16
C ASP A 117 17.53 6.81 8.09
N ALA A 118 16.48 7.54 7.69
CA ALA A 118 15.19 7.56 8.38
C ALA A 118 14.39 6.26 8.21
N GLY A 119 14.73 5.41 7.23
CA GLY A 119 14.07 4.12 7.02
C GLY A 119 13.24 4.02 5.74
N VAL A 120 13.35 4.95 4.80
CA VAL A 120 12.73 4.83 3.47
C VAL A 120 13.41 3.71 2.68
N ARG A 121 12.61 2.88 1.98
CA ARG A 121 13.07 1.72 1.21
C ARG A 121 12.48 1.64 -0.19
N GLY A 122 11.73 2.65 -0.60
CA GLY A 122 11.16 2.69 -1.94
C GLY A 122 10.56 4.05 -2.31
N VAL A 123 10.16 4.16 -3.56
CA VAL A 123 9.39 5.30 -4.08
C VAL A 123 8.09 4.83 -4.70
N ARG A 124 7.07 5.68 -4.71
CA ARG A 124 5.77 5.40 -5.32
C ARG A 124 5.59 6.20 -6.59
N PHE A 125 5.26 5.51 -7.70
CA PHE A 125 4.79 6.10 -8.94
C PHE A 125 3.28 5.88 -9.08
N ASN A 126 2.55 6.96 -9.19
CA ASN A 126 1.10 6.93 -9.27
C ASN A 126 0.63 7.29 -10.68
N PHE A 127 -0.12 6.39 -11.32
CA PHE A 127 -0.69 6.56 -12.66
C PHE A 127 -2.21 6.76 -12.64
N VAL A 128 -2.81 6.83 -11.46
CA VAL A 128 -4.25 7.03 -11.30
C VAL A 128 -4.58 8.51 -11.53
N LYS A 129 -5.03 8.84 -12.74
CA LYS A 129 -5.21 10.21 -13.27
C LYS A 129 -6.08 11.13 -12.40
N ARG A 130 -7.05 10.56 -11.68
CA ARG A 130 -7.90 11.34 -10.76
C ARG A 130 -7.19 11.76 -9.46
N LEU A 131 -6.03 11.20 -9.14
CA LEU A 131 -5.30 11.43 -7.89
C LEU A 131 -4.06 12.31 -8.08
N VAL A 132 -3.45 12.27 -9.25
CA VAL A 132 -2.20 12.99 -9.55
C VAL A 132 -2.20 13.55 -10.98
N ASP A 133 -1.36 14.55 -11.20
CA ASP A 133 -1.02 14.99 -12.53
C ASP A 133 0.01 14.05 -13.17
N PHE A 134 0.06 14.07 -14.49
CA PHE A 134 0.98 13.24 -15.26
C PHE A 134 2.44 13.64 -14.98
N THR A 135 3.27 12.63 -14.72
CA THR A 135 4.73 12.75 -14.68
C THR A 135 5.33 12.01 -15.89
N PRO A 136 6.23 12.64 -16.65
CA PRO A 136 6.86 12.00 -17.80
C PRO A 136 7.56 10.67 -17.43
N LYS A 137 7.41 9.65 -18.28
CA LYS A 137 7.97 8.30 -18.01
C LYS A 137 9.51 8.31 -17.96
N ASP A 138 10.17 9.19 -18.70
CA ASP A 138 11.63 9.37 -18.66
C ASP A 138 12.10 9.92 -17.31
N GLU A 139 11.38 10.87 -16.72
CA GLU A 139 11.67 11.34 -15.36
C GLU A 139 11.52 10.23 -14.32
N LEU A 140 10.44 9.44 -14.41
CA LEU A 140 10.21 8.30 -13.51
C LEU A 140 11.31 7.24 -13.67
N MET A 141 11.78 6.99 -14.91
CA MET A 141 12.87 6.05 -15.16
C MET A 141 14.20 6.54 -14.57
N GLU A 142 14.49 7.83 -14.68
CA GLU A 142 15.67 8.43 -14.06
C GLU A 142 15.63 8.33 -12.54
N ILE A 143 14.48 8.61 -11.92
CA ILE A 143 14.28 8.41 -10.48
C ILE A 143 14.51 6.94 -10.11
N ALA A 144 13.91 5.99 -10.86
CA ALA A 144 14.04 4.57 -10.61
C ALA A 144 15.50 4.10 -10.69
N ALA A 145 16.26 4.58 -11.68
CA ALA A 145 17.68 4.29 -11.81
C ALA A 145 18.50 4.81 -10.61
N ARG A 146 18.21 6.01 -10.14
CA ARG A 146 18.90 6.60 -8.99
C ARG A 146 18.62 5.84 -7.70
N ILE A 147 17.35 5.51 -7.42
CA ILE A 147 16.99 4.83 -6.16
C ILE A 147 17.40 3.36 -6.13
N ALA A 148 17.67 2.75 -7.29
CA ALA A 148 18.19 1.39 -7.37
C ALA A 148 19.55 1.23 -6.68
N HIS A 149 20.41 2.27 -6.71
CA HIS A 149 21.69 2.29 -6.01
C HIS A 149 21.56 2.20 -4.48
N TRP A 150 20.41 2.61 -3.95
CA TRP A 150 20.08 2.51 -2.52
C TRP A 150 19.44 1.16 -2.15
N GLY A 151 19.26 0.27 -3.11
CA GLY A 151 18.49 -0.97 -2.93
C GLY A 151 17.00 -0.72 -2.72
N TRP A 152 16.48 0.44 -3.11
CA TRP A 152 15.07 0.75 -2.99
C TRP A 152 14.29 0.14 -4.14
N HIS A 153 13.00 -0.11 -3.89
CA HIS A 153 12.05 -0.60 -4.88
C HIS A 153 11.10 0.51 -5.36
N VAL A 154 10.42 0.25 -6.45
CA VAL A 154 9.36 1.12 -6.99
C VAL A 154 8.00 0.50 -6.67
N VAL A 155 7.14 1.25 -5.99
CA VAL A 155 5.71 0.91 -5.86
C VAL A 155 4.96 1.58 -7.01
N ILE A 156 4.16 0.83 -7.75
CA ILE A 156 3.33 1.35 -8.85
C ILE A 156 1.85 1.23 -8.50
N TYR A 157 1.12 2.33 -8.73
CA TYR A 157 -0.31 2.40 -8.53
C TYR A 157 -1.00 2.82 -9.82
N PHE A 158 -1.83 1.94 -10.37
CA PHE A 158 -2.52 2.12 -11.65
C PHE A 158 -3.89 1.43 -11.63
N GLU A 159 -4.71 1.64 -12.64
CA GLU A 159 -5.97 0.93 -12.86
C GLU A 159 -5.78 -0.18 -13.90
N ALA A 160 -6.41 -1.34 -13.69
CA ALA A 160 -6.16 -2.56 -14.50
C ALA A 160 -6.24 -2.34 -16.02
N VAL A 161 -7.14 -1.45 -16.43
CA VAL A 161 -7.31 -1.07 -17.85
C VAL A 161 -6.09 -0.38 -18.46
N ASP A 162 -5.22 0.22 -17.65
CA ASP A 162 -4.01 0.92 -18.10
C ASP A 162 -2.79 -0.01 -18.22
N LEU A 163 -2.86 -1.24 -17.71
CA LEU A 163 -1.71 -2.17 -17.72
C LEU A 163 -1.16 -2.44 -19.13
N PRO A 164 -1.96 -2.65 -20.19
CA PRO A 164 -1.43 -2.86 -21.54
C PRO A 164 -0.56 -1.70 -22.04
N GLU A 165 -0.95 -0.44 -21.76
CA GLU A 165 -0.21 0.77 -22.14
C GLU A 165 1.07 0.95 -21.30
N LEU A 166 1.05 0.51 -20.04
CA LEU A 166 2.11 0.71 -19.07
C LEU A 166 3.10 -0.46 -19.02
N TRP A 167 2.79 -1.59 -19.65
CA TRP A 167 3.56 -2.83 -19.59
C TRP A 167 5.04 -2.62 -19.89
N ASP A 168 5.34 -2.03 -21.05
CA ASP A 168 6.73 -1.83 -21.49
C ASP A 168 7.52 -0.89 -20.56
N PHE A 169 6.85 0.05 -19.94
CA PHE A 169 7.48 0.93 -18.96
C PHE A 169 7.76 0.18 -17.66
N PHE A 170 6.79 -0.54 -17.14
CA PHE A 170 6.94 -1.27 -15.88
C PHE A 170 8.00 -2.36 -15.94
N THR A 171 8.07 -3.09 -17.05
CA THR A 171 9.03 -4.19 -17.24
C THR A 171 10.48 -3.72 -17.41
N LYS A 172 10.69 -2.45 -17.73
CA LYS A 172 12.02 -1.83 -17.86
C LYS A 172 12.53 -1.17 -16.58
N LEU A 173 11.73 -1.12 -15.52
CA LEU A 173 12.17 -0.54 -14.26
C LEU A 173 13.35 -1.35 -13.68
N PRO A 174 14.47 -0.69 -13.28
CA PRO A 174 15.73 -1.36 -12.97
C PRO A 174 15.82 -1.93 -11.54
N THR A 175 14.68 -2.11 -10.88
CA THR A 175 14.62 -2.57 -9.49
C THR A 175 13.35 -3.42 -9.25
N THR A 176 13.16 -3.92 -8.04
CA THR A 176 11.90 -4.58 -7.66
C THR A 176 10.73 -3.64 -7.85
N VAL A 177 9.66 -4.15 -8.43
CA VAL A 177 8.41 -3.44 -8.67
C VAL A 177 7.32 -4.02 -7.78
N VAL A 178 6.66 -3.19 -6.98
CA VAL A 178 5.55 -3.60 -6.10
C VAL A 178 4.26 -2.99 -6.61
N VAL A 179 3.34 -3.82 -7.03
CA VAL A 179 2.02 -3.37 -7.52
C VAL A 179 1.08 -3.13 -6.33
N ASP A 180 0.55 -1.92 -6.21
CA ASP A 180 -0.49 -1.63 -5.22
C ASP A 180 -1.80 -2.32 -5.60
N HIS A 181 -2.43 -2.98 -4.62
CA HIS A 181 -3.81 -3.47 -4.65
C HIS A 181 -4.14 -4.33 -5.90
N MET A 182 -3.23 -5.24 -6.27
CA MET A 182 -3.37 -6.14 -7.44
C MET A 182 -3.60 -5.43 -8.78
N GLY A 183 -3.14 -4.17 -8.91
CA GLY A 183 -3.41 -3.35 -10.09
C GLY A 183 -4.89 -3.00 -10.27
N ARG A 184 -5.68 -3.03 -9.19
CA ARG A 184 -7.11 -2.68 -9.15
C ARG A 184 -7.96 -3.47 -10.17
N PRO A 185 -8.04 -4.80 -10.04
CA PRO A 185 -8.87 -5.60 -10.94
C PRO A 185 -10.35 -5.24 -10.80
N ASP A 186 -11.09 -5.33 -11.89
CA ASP A 186 -12.54 -5.27 -11.88
C ASP A 186 -13.13 -6.61 -11.43
N VAL A 187 -13.45 -6.72 -10.15
CA VAL A 187 -13.94 -7.97 -9.55
C VAL A 187 -15.37 -8.34 -9.97
N SER A 188 -16.07 -7.49 -10.73
CA SER A 188 -17.33 -7.83 -11.38
C SER A 188 -17.14 -8.73 -12.61
N LYS A 189 -15.91 -8.80 -13.12
CA LYS A 189 -15.52 -9.67 -14.24
C LYS A 189 -15.14 -11.06 -13.76
N PRO A 190 -15.19 -12.06 -14.67
CA PRO A 190 -14.74 -13.41 -14.34
C PRO A 190 -13.27 -13.42 -13.90
N LEU A 191 -12.97 -14.21 -12.85
CA LEU A 191 -11.61 -14.41 -12.36
C LEU A 191 -10.64 -14.91 -13.45
N ASP A 192 -11.11 -15.73 -14.37
CA ASP A 192 -10.32 -16.22 -15.54
C ASP A 192 -10.48 -15.30 -16.77
N GLY A 193 -10.98 -14.08 -16.56
CA GLY A 193 -11.16 -13.08 -17.62
C GLY A 193 -9.83 -12.50 -18.08
N PRO A 194 -9.78 -11.90 -19.30
CA PRO A 194 -8.54 -11.45 -19.94
C PRO A 194 -7.81 -10.34 -19.17
N GLU A 195 -8.54 -9.51 -18.44
CA GLU A 195 -7.95 -8.43 -17.66
C GLU A 195 -7.10 -8.96 -16.51
N PHE A 196 -7.66 -9.86 -15.69
CA PHE A 196 -6.92 -10.43 -14.57
C PHE A 196 -5.86 -11.43 -15.03
N ALA A 197 -6.11 -12.20 -16.10
CA ALA A 197 -5.12 -13.06 -16.73
C ALA A 197 -3.88 -12.27 -17.22
N LEU A 198 -4.07 -11.04 -17.70
CA LEU A 198 -2.96 -10.16 -18.08
C LEU A 198 -2.12 -9.77 -16.86
N PHE A 199 -2.75 -9.46 -15.73
CA PHE A 199 -2.04 -9.17 -14.48
C PHE A 199 -1.27 -10.39 -13.95
N GLU A 200 -1.89 -11.57 -13.97
CA GLU A 200 -1.20 -12.82 -13.61
C GLU A 200 0.01 -13.11 -14.54
N ARG A 201 -0.15 -12.84 -15.84
CA ARG A 201 0.96 -12.97 -16.82
C ARG A 201 2.08 -11.98 -16.49
N PHE A 202 1.73 -10.71 -16.17
CA PHE A 202 2.71 -9.70 -15.77
C PHE A 202 3.55 -10.17 -14.58
N MET A 203 2.93 -10.73 -13.56
CA MET A 203 3.65 -11.29 -12.43
C MET A 203 4.44 -12.57 -12.79
N SER A 204 3.92 -13.42 -13.68
CA SER A 204 4.57 -14.69 -14.05
C SER A 204 5.81 -14.50 -14.90
N GLU A 205 5.79 -13.56 -15.84
CA GLU A 205 6.89 -13.28 -16.75
C GLU A 205 8.01 -12.43 -16.12
N HIS A 206 7.71 -11.76 -14.97
CA HIS A 206 8.65 -10.82 -14.32
C HIS A 206 8.80 -11.14 -12.83
N GLU A 207 9.86 -11.86 -12.47
CA GLU A 207 10.12 -12.31 -11.09
C GLU A 207 10.39 -11.17 -10.11
N ASN A 208 10.81 -10.00 -10.61
CA ASN A 208 10.98 -8.79 -9.80
C ASN A 208 9.67 -8.05 -9.50
N VAL A 209 8.52 -8.53 -10.03
CA VAL A 209 7.20 -7.94 -9.76
C VAL A 209 6.54 -8.60 -8.57
N TRP A 210 6.20 -7.81 -7.59
CA TRP A 210 5.48 -8.16 -6.37
C TRP A 210 4.08 -7.53 -6.38
N SER A 211 3.17 -8.02 -5.56
CA SER A 211 1.83 -7.44 -5.43
C SER A 211 1.38 -7.29 -3.98
N LYS A 212 0.70 -6.19 -3.69
CA LYS A 212 -0.10 -6.06 -2.46
C LYS A 212 -1.50 -6.56 -2.74
N VAL A 213 -1.97 -7.50 -1.92
CA VAL A 213 -3.33 -8.07 -1.97
C VAL A 213 -4.26 -7.38 -0.97
N SER A 214 -4.18 -6.08 -0.92
CA SER A 214 -4.87 -5.17 0.02
C SER A 214 -6.01 -4.40 -0.65
N CYS A 215 -6.71 -3.56 0.11
CA CYS A 215 -7.82 -2.71 -0.32
C CYS A 215 -9.05 -3.46 -0.85
N PRO A 216 -9.55 -4.52 -0.21
CA PRO A 216 -10.78 -5.15 -0.67
C PRO A 216 -11.98 -4.19 -0.62
N GLU A 217 -11.99 -3.23 0.30
CA GLU A 217 -13.03 -2.20 0.42
C GLU A 217 -13.14 -1.26 -0.78
N ARG A 218 -12.05 -1.14 -1.57
CA ARG A 218 -12.01 -0.32 -2.79
C ARG A 218 -12.33 -1.09 -4.05
N LEU A 219 -12.16 -2.41 -4.02
CA LEU A 219 -12.31 -3.30 -5.17
C LEU A 219 -13.69 -3.94 -5.21
N SER A 220 -14.27 -4.22 -4.03
CA SER A 220 -15.55 -4.91 -3.92
C SER A 220 -16.70 -4.10 -4.54
N VAL A 221 -17.53 -4.77 -5.31
CA VAL A 221 -18.82 -4.25 -5.81
C VAL A 221 -19.96 -4.58 -4.86
N ASN A 222 -19.79 -5.59 -3.99
CA ASN A 222 -20.78 -6.00 -3.00
C ASN A 222 -20.66 -5.23 -1.69
N GLY A 223 -19.52 -4.55 -1.47
CA GLY A 223 -19.26 -3.73 -0.30
C GLY A 223 -19.06 -4.54 0.99
N PRO A 224 -19.24 -3.87 2.16
CA PRO A 224 -18.95 -4.46 3.47
C PRO A 224 -20.02 -5.42 3.96
N LYS A 225 -21.13 -5.61 3.24
CA LYS A 225 -22.22 -6.48 3.68
C LYS A 225 -21.80 -7.94 3.51
N ALA A 226 -21.77 -8.65 4.63
CA ALA A 226 -21.62 -10.10 4.61
C ALA A 226 -22.83 -10.73 3.91
N LEU A 227 -22.55 -11.67 3.00
CA LEU A 227 -23.59 -12.49 2.40
C LEU A 227 -23.94 -13.62 3.40
N ASN A 228 -25.22 -13.96 3.49
CA ASN A 228 -25.71 -15.11 4.29
C ASN A 228 -25.40 -15.08 5.80
N GLY A 229 -25.32 -13.90 6.42
CA GLY A 229 -25.08 -13.76 7.85
C GLY A 229 -23.64 -14.05 8.30
N GLU A 230 -22.74 -14.30 7.38
CA GLU A 230 -21.30 -14.36 7.67
C GLU A 230 -20.72 -12.96 7.84
N GLN A 231 -19.78 -12.80 8.78
CA GLN A 231 -19.14 -11.51 9.05
C GLN A 231 -18.01 -11.17 8.07
N ASN A 232 -18.02 -11.78 6.89
CA ASN A 232 -16.95 -11.62 5.89
C ASN A 232 -17.38 -10.59 4.86
N ALA A 233 -16.95 -9.37 5.08
CA ALA A 233 -17.07 -8.32 4.08
C ALA A 233 -16.23 -8.63 2.83
N TYR A 234 -16.56 -8.00 1.70
CA TYR A 234 -15.74 -8.01 0.48
C TYR A 234 -15.48 -9.39 -0.13
N GLN A 235 -16.47 -10.28 -0.07
CA GLN A 235 -16.33 -11.68 -0.49
C GLN A 235 -15.99 -11.85 -1.97
N ASP A 236 -16.44 -10.94 -2.81
CA ASP A 236 -16.17 -10.92 -4.25
C ASP A 236 -14.70 -10.66 -4.60
N VAL A 237 -13.93 -10.08 -3.69
CA VAL A 237 -12.48 -9.85 -3.85
C VAL A 237 -11.65 -11.08 -3.45
N ILE A 238 -12.16 -11.92 -2.55
CA ILE A 238 -11.43 -13.08 -2.01
C ILE A 238 -10.84 -13.99 -3.10
N PRO A 239 -11.57 -14.40 -4.15
CA PRO A 239 -11.02 -15.29 -5.16
C PRO A 239 -9.80 -14.71 -5.88
N PHE A 240 -9.82 -13.42 -6.16
CA PHE A 240 -8.71 -12.71 -6.83
C PHE A 240 -7.48 -12.65 -5.92
N ALA A 241 -7.64 -12.17 -4.70
CA ALA A 241 -6.54 -12.03 -3.75
C ALA A 241 -5.95 -13.40 -3.36
N ARG A 242 -6.80 -14.40 -3.11
CA ARG A 242 -6.35 -15.77 -2.81
C ARG A 242 -5.52 -16.36 -3.94
N ARG A 243 -5.94 -16.22 -5.20
CA ARG A 243 -5.20 -16.71 -6.36
C ARG A 243 -3.80 -16.09 -6.42
N ILE A 244 -3.66 -14.81 -6.17
CA ILE A 244 -2.35 -14.14 -6.17
C ILE A 244 -1.49 -14.63 -4.99
N VAL A 245 -2.07 -14.80 -3.80
CA VAL A 245 -1.36 -15.34 -2.63
C VAL A 245 -0.85 -16.75 -2.88
N GLU A 246 -1.69 -17.65 -3.40
CA GLU A 246 -1.34 -19.03 -3.63
C GLU A 246 -0.31 -19.18 -4.76
N ARG A 247 -0.48 -18.43 -5.85
CA ARG A 247 0.37 -18.55 -7.03
C ARG A 247 1.73 -17.88 -6.89
N PHE A 248 1.79 -16.77 -6.12
CA PHE A 248 2.98 -15.94 -5.99
C PHE A 248 3.36 -15.72 -4.51
N SER A 249 3.21 -16.75 -3.70
CA SER A 249 3.32 -16.70 -2.25
C SER A 249 4.58 -16.03 -1.72
N ASN A 250 5.69 -16.10 -2.45
CA ASN A 250 6.99 -15.53 -2.07
C ASN A 250 7.17 -14.05 -2.42
N ARG A 251 6.17 -13.38 -3.00
CA ARG A 251 6.26 -11.97 -3.44
C ARG A 251 4.91 -11.26 -3.39
N VAL A 252 4.17 -11.55 -2.35
CA VAL A 252 2.91 -10.88 -1.99
C VAL A 252 3.05 -10.19 -0.65
N LEU A 253 2.33 -9.09 -0.50
CA LEU A 253 2.27 -8.25 0.69
C LEU A 253 0.82 -7.93 1.01
N TRP A 254 0.54 -7.60 2.26
CA TRP A 254 -0.77 -7.13 2.69
C TRP A 254 -0.62 -5.88 3.58
N GLY A 255 -1.61 -5.02 3.59
CA GLY A 255 -1.68 -3.86 4.47
C GLY A 255 -3.10 -3.33 4.60
N THR A 256 -3.34 -2.53 5.61
CA THR A 256 -4.65 -1.97 5.92
C THR A 256 -5.12 -0.95 4.90
N ASP A 257 -4.23 -0.15 4.32
CA ASP A 257 -4.52 1.10 3.61
C ASP A 257 -5.09 2.20 4.53
N TRP A 258 -4.96 1.99 5.88
CA TRP A 258 -5.39 3.04 6.81
C TRP A 258 -4.73 4.39 6.49
N PRO A 259 -5.43 5.50 6.53
CA PRO A 259 -6.79 5.75 7.00
C PRO A 259 -7.87 5.72 5.90
N HIS A 260 -7.69 4.96 4.85
CA HIS A 260 -8.66 4.71 3.77
C HIS A 260 -9.15 5.99 3.08
N PRO A 261 -8.26 6.81 2.51
CA PRO A 261 -8.65 8.10 1.93
C PRO A 261 -9.62 7.92 0.77
N ASN A 262 -10.46 8.93 0.55
CA ASN A 262 -11.34 9.01 -0.61
C ASN A 262 -12.48 7.97 -0.64
N LEU A 263 -12.96 7.48 0.51
CA LEU A 263 -14.18 6.70 0.62
C LEU A 263 -15.37 7.61 0.95
N LYS A 264 -16.52 7.33 0.32
CA LYS A 264 -17.75 8.12 0.44
C LYS A 264 -18.93 7.30 0.98
N ASP A 265 -18.99 6.02 0.60
CA ASP A 265 -20.16 5.20 0.84
C ASP A 265 -20.07 4.42 2.16
N HIS A 266 -18.88 3.96 2.50
CA HIS A 266 -18.59 3.28 3.77
C HIS A 266 -17.12 3.45 4.15
N MET A 267 -16.85 3.38 5.43
CA MET A 267 -15.49 3.32 5.99
C MET A 267 -15.28 1.91 6.57
N PRO A 268 -14.23 1.18 6.15
CA PRO A 268 -13.99 -0.17 6.65
C PRO A 268 -13.64 -0.16 8.15
N ASP A 269 -13.94 -1.26 8.81
CA ASP A 269 -13.44 -1.61 10.13
C ASP A 269 -12.13 -2.38 9.97
N ASP A 270 -11.02 -1.82 10.42
CA ASP A 270 -9.68 -2.41 10.28
C ASP A 270 -9.55 -3.77 10.98
N GLY A 271 -10.30 -4.00 12.06
CA GLY A 271 -10.34 -5.33 12.70
C GLY A 271 -10.95 -6.39 11.78
N LEU A 272 -11.98 -6.04 11.02
CA LEU A 272 -12.58 -6.95 10.03
C LEU A 272 -11.68 -7.12 8.80
N LEU A 273 -10.91 -6.10 8.42
CA LEU A 273 -9.89 -6.24 7.37
C LEU A 273 -8.78 -7.22 7.77
N VAL A 274 -8.39 -7.25 9.04
CA VAL A 274 -7.47 -8.27 9.55
C VAL A 274 -8.10 -9.66 9.53
N ASP A 275 -9.36 -9.80 9.90
CA ASP A 275 -10.09 -11.08 9.79
C ASP A 275 -10.20 -11.59 8.35
N TYR A 276 -10.28 -10.70 7.37
CA TYR A 276 -10.28 -11.01 5.95
C TYR A 276 -9.02 -11.79 5.50
N ILE A 277 -7.88 -11.62 6.16
CA ILE A 277 -6.60 -12.25 5.79
C ILE A 277 -6.72 -13.78 5.79
N ALA A 278 -7.45 -14.37 6.73
CA ALA A 278 -7.64 -15.82 6.80
C ALA A 278 -8.34 -16.41 5.57
N HIS A 279 -9.08 -15.58 4.82
CA HIS A 279 -9.79 -16.02 3.61
C HIS A 279 -8.90 -15.99 2.36
N ILE A 280 -7.85 -15.18 2.35
CA ILE A 280 -6.93 -15.05 1.22
C ILE A 280 -5.63 -15.82 1.43
N ALA A 281 -5.19 -16.01 2.66
CA ALA A 281 -4.03 -16.82 3.05
C ALA A 281 -4.52 -17.94 3.97
N THR A 282 -4.88 -19.07 3.37
CA THR A 282 -5.66 -20.15 4.03
C THR A 282 -4.83 -21.10 4.88
N THR A 283 -3.51 -20.99 4.84
CA THR A 283 -2.61 -21.82 5.68
C THR A 283 -1.65 -20.96 6.51
N PRO A 284 -1.16 -21.46 7.64
CA PRO A 284 -0.19 -20.73 8.46
C PRO A 284 1.08 -20.33 7.70
N GLU A 285 1.52 -21.15 6.75
CA GLU A 285 2.69 -20.89 5.91
C GLU A 285 2.43 -19.68 4.98
N LEU A 286 1.29 -19.64 4.29
CA LEU A 286 0.89 -18.53 3.44
C LEU A 286 0.72 -17.24 4.27
N GLN A 287 0.14 -17.33 5.46
CA GLN A 287 -0.02 -16.19 6.38
C GLN A 287 1.34 -15.65 6.82
N LYS A 288 2.27 -16.54 7.16
CA LYS A 288 3.63 -16.16 7.55
C LYS A 288 4.37 -15.51 6.39
N MET A 289 4.30 -16.08 5.18
CA MET A 289 4.92 -15.50 3.99
C MET A 289 4.36 -14.12 3.70
N LEU A 290 3.02 -13.97 3.68
CA LEU A 290 2.33 -12.73 3.37
C LEU A 290 2.63 -11.61 4.37
N LEU A 291 2.65 -11.92 5.66
CA LEU A 291 2.66 -10.94 6.74
C LEU A 291 4.02 -10.75 7.41
N VAL A 292 4.92 -11.72 7.30
CA VAL A 292 6.21 -11.68 8.03
C VAL A 292 7.40 -11.77 7.08
N ASP A 293 7.53 -12.89 6.34
CA ASP A 293 8.75 -13.19 5.61
C ASP A 293 8.97 -12.23 4.43
N ASN A 294 7.94 -12.07 3.59
CA ASN A 294 8.02 -11.19 2.43
C ASN A 294 8.23 -9.71 2.80
N PRO A 295 7.42 -9.09 3.67
CA PRO A 295 7.66 -7.70 4.03
C PRO A 295 8.98 -7.50 4.79
N THR A 296 9.42 -8.49 5.60
CA THR A 296 10.73 -8.41 6.24
C THR A 296 11.85 -8.42 5.22
N ARG A 297 11.81 -9.33 4.24
CA ARG A 297 12.82 -9.42 3.18
C ARG A 297 12.92 -8.13 2.35
N LEU A 298 11.78 -7.48 2.08
CA LEU A 298 11.75 -6.29 1.23
C LEU A 298 12.11 -5.01 1.98
N TYR A 299 11.65 -4.85 3.21
CA TYR A 299 11.74 -3.59 3.96
C TYR A 299 12.76 -3.62 5.11
N TRP A 300 13.09 -4.79 5.64
CA TRP A 300 14.08 -5.00 6.71
C TRP A 300 15.06 -6.12 6.33
N PRO A 301 15.77 -6.00 5.18
CA PRO A 301 16.68 -7.07 4.73
C PRO A 301 17.78 -7.38 5.76
N GLU A 302 18.13 -6.41 6.61
CA GLU A 302 19.09 -6.57 7.71
C GLU A 302 18.63 -7.56 8.80
N LEU A 303 17.32 -7.86 8.88
CA LEU A 303 16.76 -8.83 9.83
C LEU A 303 16.65 -10.26 9.26
N VAL A 304 16.88 -10.42 7.96
CA VAL A 304 16.88 -11.74 7.32
C VAL A 304 18.19 -12.43 7.69
N LYS A 305 18.08 -13.48 8.52
CA LYS A 305 19.25 -14.31 8.84
C LYS A 305 19.64 -15.12 7.59
N ASN A 306 20.86 -14.97 7.15
CA ASN A 306 21.50 -15.84 6.14
C ASN A 306 21.61 -17.27 6.64
#